data_88d40c73203a2a9b9470963523fcadea
#
_entry.id   88d40c73203a2a9b9470963523fcadea
#
_cell.length_a   1.000
_cell.length_b   1.000
_cell.length_c   1.000
_cell.angle_alpha   90.00
_cell.angle_beta   90.00
_cell.angle_gamma   90.00
#
_symmetry.space_group_name_H-M   'P 1'
#
loop_
_entity.id
_entity.type
_entity.pdbx_description
1 polymer ?
#
loop_
_entity_poly.entity_id
_entity_poly.type
_entity_poly.pdbx_seq_one_letter_code
_entity_poly.pdbx_strand_id
1 'polypeptide(L)'
;MFQKFIINREGVLKFGHVYLHRDMLAPGEQCTYGGGLWKIDEGRGAIVLYGRSFDFGPPDFDYVKQIDWAGLGGTPRPLLYLPHWPNEEEIVPIIVK
;
A
#
# COMPACT_ATOMS: atom_id res chain seq x y z
N MET A 1 -9.60 13.72 0.24
CA MET A 1 -8.50 12.87 -0.22
C MET A 1 -8.43 11.63 0.64
N PHE A 2 -7.91 10.55 0.08
CA PHE A 2 -7.91 9.25 0.72
C PHE A 2 -6.49 8.74 0.91
N GLN A 3 -6.29 7.93 1.94
CA GLN A 3 -5.02 7.26 2.20
C GLN A 3 -4.93 6.02 1.30
N LYS A 4 -4.22 6.15 0.18
CA LYS A 4 -4.09 5.13 -0.85
C LYS A 4 -2.64 4.69 -1.01
N PHE A 5 -2.43 3.45 -1.45
CA PHE A 5 -1.10 2.97 -1.80
C PHE A 5 -1.11 2.31 -3.19
N ILE A 6 0.04 2.27 -3.80
CA ILE A 6 0.30 1.54 -5.04
C ILE A 6 1.60 0.75 -4.93
N ILE A 7 1.73 -0.27 -5.78
CA ILE A 7 2.99 -0.98 -6.00
C ILE A 7 3.33 -0.78 -7.46
N ASN A 8 4.39 -0.01 -7.73
CA ASN A 8 4.75 0.32 -9.10
C ASN A 8 5.47 -0.83 -9.80
N ARG A 9 5.79 -0.63 -11.08
CA ARG A 9 6.43 -1.64 -11.91
C ARG A 9 7.79 -2.10 -11.37
N GLU A 10 8.51 -1.22 -10.69
CA GLU A 10 9.82 -1.50 -10.10
C GLU A 10 9.71 -2.21 -8.74
N GLY A 11 8.49 -2.46 -8.27
CA GLY A 11 8.26 -3.10 -6.97
C GLY A 11 8.37 -2.15 -5.79
N VAL A 12 8.17 -0.84 -6.01
CA VAL A 12 8.15 0.15 -4.93
C VAL A 12 6.73 0.30 -4.40
N LEU A 13 6.55 0.05 -3.11
CA LEU A 13 5.30 0.29 -2.41
C LEU A 13 5.30 1.75 -1.96
N LYS A 14 4.34 2.54 -2.46
CA LYS A 14 4.22 3.98 -2.23
C LYS A 14 2.92 4.30 -1.50
N PHE A 15 2.98 5.26 -0.58
CA PHE A 15 1.85 5.74 0.19
C PHE A 15 1.52 7.18 -0.18
N GLY A 16 0.23 7.52 -0.21
CA GLY A 16 -0.16 8.88 -0.52
C GLY A 16 -1.54 9.24 0.00
N HIS A 17 -1.87 10.52 -0.11
CA HIS A 17 -3.19 11.07 0.17
C HIS A 17 -3.73 11.66 -1.13
N VAL A 18 -4.51 10.90 -1.87
CA VAL A 18 -4.95 11.26 -3.22
C VAL A 18 -6.41 10.88 -3.43
N TYR A 19 -7.03 11.42 -4.47
CA TYR A 19 -8.38 11.01 -4.87
C TYR A 19 -8.37 9.70 -5.65
N LEU A 20 -7.43 9.57 -6.58
CA LEU A 20 -7.31 8.38 -7.44
C LEU A 20 -5.91 7.79 -7.30
N HIS A 21 -5.81 6.48 -7.39
CA HIS A 21 -4.51 5.80 -7.31
C HIS A 21 -3.54 6.29 -8.40
N ARG A 22 -4.05 6.58 -9.60
CA ARG A 22 -3.22 7.08 -10.71
C ARG A 22 -2.58 8.44 -10.42
N ASP A 23 -3.14 9.22 -9.48
CA ASP A 23 -2.57 10.50 -9.07
C ASP A 23 -1.24 10.35 -8.33
N MET A 24 -0.90 9.12 -7.91
CA MET A 24 0.37 8.83 -7.24
C MET A 24 1.52 8.58 -8.20
N LEU A 25 1.23 8.45 -9.50
CA LEU A 25 2.25 8.11 -10.50
C LEU A 25 2.96 9.37 -10.99
N ALA A 26 4.30 9.32 -11.01
CA ALA A 26 5.12 10.33 -11.67
C ALA A 26 5.03 10.16 -13.20
N PRO A 27 5.40 11.19 -14.00
CA PRO A 27 5.46 11.03 -15.46
C PRO A 27 6.34 9.84 -15.84
N GLY A 28 5.79 8.94 -16.67
CA GLY A 28 6.48 7.75 -17.09
C GLY A 28 6.49 6.57 -16.13
N GLU A 29 6.04 6.78 -14.90
CA GLU A 29 5.91 5.70 -13.91
C GLU A 29 4.66 4.86 -14.21
N GLN A 30 4.76 3.56 -14.01
CA GLN A 30 3.64 2.63 -14.21
C GLN A 30 3.35 1.86 -12.93
N CYS A 31 2.05 1.62 -12.66
CA CYS A 31 1.60 0.76 -11.60
C CYS A 31 1.23 -0.60 -12.19
N THR A 32 2.01 -1.62 -11.87
CA THR A 32 1.83 -2.97 -12.42
C THR A 32 1.23 -3.93 -11.41
N TYR A 33 1.49 -3.73 -10.12
CA TYR A 33 1.18 -4.70 -9.08
C TYR A 33 0.04 -4.25 -8.16
N GLY A 34 -0.82 -3.37 -8.66
CA GLY A 34 -2.03 -3.01 -7.95
C GLY A 34 -1.85 -2.00 -6.83
N GLY A 35 -2.87 -1.89 -6.02
CA GLY A 35 -2.87 -0.97 -4.90
C GLY A 35 -4.08 -1.17 -4.00
N GLY A 36 -4.27 -0.25 -3.07
CA GLY A 36 -5.38 -0.31 -2.13
C GLY A 36 -5.40 0.90 -1.22
N LEU A 37 -5.84 0.69 0.00
CA LEU A 37 -6.01 1.70 1.03
C LEU A 37 -5.10 1.38 2.21
N TRP A 38 -4.72 2.39 2.99
CA TRP A 38 -3.91 2.20 4.18
C TRP A 38 -4.44 3.04 5.34
N LYS A 39 -4.15 2.57 6.55
CA LYS A 39 -4.42 3.31 7.78
C LYS A 39 -3.32 3.02 8.80
N ILE A 40 -3.12 3.96 9.72
CA ILE A 40 -2.25 3.75 10.86
C ILE A 40 -3.08 3.08 11.96
N ASP A 41 -2.62 1.96 12.47
CA ASP A 41 -3.23 1.26 13.61
C ASP A 41 -2.32 1.45 14.82
N GLU A 42 -2.68 2.41 15.66
CA GLU A 42 -1.87 2.75 16.84
C GLU A 42 -1.87 1.61 17.87
N GLY A 43 -2.96 0.87 17.98
CA GLY A 43 -3.05 -0.26 18.90
C GLY A 43 -2.08 -1.38 18.55
N ARG A 44 -1.79 -1.59 17.26
CA ARG A 44 -0.81 -2.55 16.80
C ARG A 44 0.56 -1.95 16.57
N GLY A 45 0.68 -0.63 16.58
CA GLY A 45 1.91 0.06 16.20
C GLY A 45 2.30 -0.19 14.74
N ALA A 46 1.32 -0.39 13.86
CA ALA A 46 1.54 -0.86 12.50
C ALA A 46 0.77 -0.02 11.48
N ILE A 47 1.17 -0.12 10.22
CA ILE A 47 0.39 0.35 9.08
C ILE A 47 -0.41 -0.84 8.55
N VAL A 48 -1.72 -0.68 8.44
CA VAL A 48 -2.62 -1.71 7.93
C VAL A 48 -3.00 -1.36 6.50
N LEU A 49 -2.77 -2.29 5.58
CA LEU A 49 -3.11 -2.18 4.17
C LEU A 49 -4.33 -3.07 3.89
N TYR A 50 -5.26 -2.57 3.07
CA TYR A 50 -6.50 -3.29 2.79
C TYR A 50 -7.11 -2.81 1.47
N GLY A 51 -8.15 -3.50 1.01
CA GLY A 51 -8.89 -3.08 -0.18
C GLY A 51 -8.11 -3.28 -1.47
N ARG A 52 -8.53 -2.56 -2.51
CA ARG A 52 -7.96 -2.67 -3.85
C ARG A 52 -8.09 -1.34 -4.59
N SER A 53 -7.27 -1.15 -5.62
CA SER A 53 -7.37 -0.01 -6.52
C SER A 53 -8.41 -0.28 -7.61
N PHE A 54 -9.29 0.69 -7.88
CA PHE A 54 -10.17 0.62 -9.03
C PHE A 54 -9.40 0.71 -10.35
N ASP A 55 -8.31 1.50 -10.36
CA ASP A 55 -7.53 1.72 -11.58
C ASP A 55 -6.58 0.55 -11.87
N PHE A 56 -6.02 -0.08 -10.84
CA PHE A 56 -4.90 -1.02 -10.98
C PHE A 56 -5.16 -2.40 -10.38
N GLY A 57 -6.33 -2.63 -9.78
CA GLY A 57 -6.71 -3.91 -9.22
C GLY A 57 -6.13 -4.18 -7.83
N PRO A 58 -6.27 -5.42 -7.34
CA PRO A 58 -5.80 -5.81 -6.01
C PRO A 58 -4.27 -5.79 -5.94
N PRO A 59 -3.71 -5.54 -4.73
CA PRO A 59 -2.26 -5.49 -4.58
C PRO A 59 -1.64 -6.88 -4.65
N ASP A 60 -0.45 -6.94 -5.24
CA ASP A 60 0.39 -8.14 -5.25
C ASP A 60 1.69 -7.84 -4.50
N PHE A 61 1.73 -8.21 -3.23
CA PHE A 61 2.86 -7.90 -2.35
C PHE A 61 4.09 -8.77 -2.60
N ASP A 62 3.97 -9.84 -3.38
CA ASP A 62 5.10 -10.71 -3.69
C ASP A 62 6.19 -9.99 -4.48
N TYR A 63 5.84 -8.93 -5.17
CA TYR A 63 6.77 -8.14 -5.99
C TYR A 63 7.33 -6.91 -5.27
N VAL A 64 7.00 -6.69 -4.00
CA VAL A 64 7.52 -5.54 -3.26
C VAL A 64 9.00 -5.75 -2.95
N LYS A 65 9.83 -4.86 -3.49
CA LYS A 65 11.29 -4.86 -3.28
C LYS A 65 11.75 -3.69 -2.42
N GLN A 66 10.97 -2.64 -2.35
CA GLN A 66 11.29 -1.42 -1.63
C GLN A 66 10.02 -0.77 -1.13
N ILE A 67 10.11 -0.11 0.02
CA ILE A 67 9.00 0.66 0.60
C ILE A 67 9.41 2.12 0.62
N ASP A 68 8.61 2.96 0.00
CA ASP A 68 8.81 4.42 0.02
C ASP A 68 8.07 4.99 1.24
N TRP A 69 8.82 5.24 2.30
CA TRP A 69 8.29 5.74 3.56
C TRP A 69 7.96 7.23 3.54
N ALA A 70 8.28 7.96 2.47
CA ALA A 70 8.08 9.40 2.41
C ALA A 70 6.63 9.80 2.67
N GLY A 71 5.68 9.04 2.13
CA GLY A 71 4.24 9.28 2.35
C GLY A 71 3.79 9.10 3.80
N LEU A 72 4.63 8.48 4.64
CA LEU A 72 4.36 8.26 6.07
C LEU A 72 5.30 9.09 6.95
N GLY A 73 5.84 10.18 6.43
CA GLY A 73 6.75 11.04 7.17
C GLY A 73 8.14 10.46 7.36
N GLY A 74 8.50 9.42 6.60
CA GLY A 74 9.82 8.80 6.65
C GLY A 74 10.05 7.82 7.80
N THR A 75 9.04 7.51 8.62
CA THR A 75 9.18 6.64 9.78
C THR A 75 8.74 5.21 9.44
N PRO A 76 9.67 4.23 9.38
CA PRO A 76 9.31 2.83 9.14
C PRO A 76 8.44 2.25 10.26
N ARG A 77 7.45 1.45 9.86
CA ARG A 77 6.58 0.71 10.78
C ARG A 77 6.31 -0.68 10.18
N PRO A 78 5.96 -1.67 10.99
CA PRO A 78 5.49 -2.94 10.47
C PRO A 78 4.29 -2.74 9.54
N LEU A 79 4.25 -3.51 8.44
CA LEU A 79 3.16 -3.48 7.48
C LEU A 79 2.37 -4.78 7.58
N LEU A 80 1.06 -4.64 7.69
CA LEU A 80 0.13 -5.77 7.75
C LEU A 80 -0.91 -5.62 6.64
N TYR A 81 -1.31 -6.72 6.04
CA TYR A 81 -2.36 -6.74 5.03
C TYR A 81 -3.58 -7.49 5.55
N LEU A 82 -4.76 -6.91 5.37
CA LEU A 82 -6.04 -7.52 5.72
C LEU A 82 -6.77 -7.90 4.43
N PRO A 83 -6.63 -9.16 3.95
CA PRO A 83 -7.23 -9.57 2.69
C PRO A 83 -8.76 -9.60 2.72
N HIS A 84 -9.35 -9.72 3.91
CA HIS A 84 -10.81 -9.83 4.09
C HIS A 84 -11.42 -8.62 4.80
N TRP A 85 -10.82 -7.43 4.59
CA TRP A 85 -11.37 -6.19 5.15
C TRP A 85 -12.89 -6.07 4.86
N PRO A 86 -13.74 -5.68 5.85
CA PRO A 86 -13.36 -5.24 7.21
C PRO A 86 -13.14 -6.38 8.22
N ASN A 87 -13.21 -7.63 7.78
CA ASN A 87 -12.98 -8.78 8.65
C ASN A 87 -11.48 -8.94 8.92
N GLU A 88 -11.08 -9.00 10.18
CA GLU A 88 -9.69 -9.09 10.60
C GLU A 88 -9.28 -10.51 11.03
N GLU A 89 -9.98 -11.53 10.56
CA GLU A 89 -9.65 -12.93 10.90
C GLU A 89 -8.30 -13.37 10.36
N GLU A 90 -7.89 -12.82 9.22
CA GLU A 90 -6.61 -13.12 8.61
C GLU A 90 -5.79 -11.83 8.50
N ILE A 91 -4.57 -11.85 9.06
CA ILE A 91 -3.62 -10.74 8.99
C ILE A 91 -2.33 -11.28 8.41
N VAL A 92 -1.90 -10.71 7.29
CA VAL A 92 -0.70 -11.17 6.58
C VAL A 92 0.40 -10.14 6.74
N PRO A 93 1.54 -10.48 7.39
CA PRO A 93 2.70 -9.59 7.42
C PRO A 93 3.27 -9.40 6.01
N ILE A 94 3.65 -8.16 5.67
CA ILE A 94 4.24 -7.84 4.38
C ILE A 94 5.76 -7.87 4.53
N ILE A 95 6.41 -8.69 3.73
CA ILE A 95 7.85 -8.88 3.74
C ILE A 95 8.43 -8.32 2.45
N VAL A 96 9.43 -7.44 2.58
CA VAL A 96 10.13 -6.88 1.43
C VAL A 96 11.12 -7.92 0.89
N LYS A 97 11.03 -8.15 -0.38
CA LYS A 97 11.92 -9.08 -1.10
C LYS A 97 13.08 -8.32 -1.75
#